data_7055a0708a6f114fc07e0c076264421b
#
_entry.id   7055a0708a6f114fc07e0c076264421b
#
_cell.length_a   1.000
_cell.length_b   1.000
_cell.length_c   1.000
_cell.angle_alpha   90.00
_cell.angle_beta   90.00
_cell.angle_gamma   90.00
#
_symmetry.space_group_name_H-M   'P 1'
#
loop_
_entity.id
_entity.type
_entity.pdbx_description
1 polymer ?
#
loop_
_entity_poly.entity_id
_entity_poly.type
_entity_poly.pdbx_seq_one_letter_code
_entity_poly.pdbx_strand_id
1 'polypeptide(L)'
;YMMGTRGTAFWELYYSPEMIDEGQKWDINAEYLEWAKKNYHILKNAKLIGTTPDKGNTYGYSCWDGEEGIISMRNPSASVKTLSFTLDRNVGAAESLKGKTLNRTTILDHKTTDAQTDYQTVKYGDVITVTLQPGEARIWSLSTAKDTKAPQLTLAKATADNTIELTFDERVTGTPAATVSGANVTKAEVSANQRKVTLTTSTLSAGS
;
A
#
# COMPACT_ATOMS: atom_id res chain seq x y z
N TYR A 1 2.84 -4.81 6.66
CA TYR A 1 3.51 -4.13 5.54
C TYR A 1 4.83 -3.46 5.94
N MET A 2 4.86 -2.67 7.03
CA MET A 2 6.13 -2.09 7.53
C MET A 2 7.14 -3.15 7.95
N MET A 3 6.71 -4.26 8.52
CA MET A 3 7.60 -5.36 8.92
C MET A 3 8.27 -6.02 7.71
N GLY A 4 7.56 -6.22 6.62
CA GLY A 4 8.12 -6.77 5.38
C GLY A 4 9.27 -5.96 4.82
N THR A 5 9.19 -4.64 4.93
CA THR A 5 10.24 -3.75 4.42
C THR A 5 11.50 -3.68 5.29
N ARG A 6 11.51 -4.34 6.46
CA ARG A 6 12.72 -4.43 7.31
C ARG A 6 13.77 -5.44 6.82
N GLY A 7 13.48 -6.13 5.73
CA GLY A 7 14.32 -7.17 5.20
C GLY A 7 13.94 -8.57 5.71
N THR A 8 14.87 -9.51 5.59
CA THR A 8 14.64 -10.87 6.05
C THR A 8 14.51 -10.89 7.57
N ALA A 9 13.37 -11.32 8.07
CA ALA A 9 13.11 -11.48 9.48
C ALA A 9 12.40 -12.80 9.75
N PHE A 10 12.67 -13.40 10.87
CA PHE A 10 11.81 -14.40 11.45
C PHE A 10 10.65 -13.65 12.12
N TRP A 11 9.41 -13.96 11.73
CA TRP A 11 8.23 -13.31 12.26
C TRP A 11 7.42 -14.29 13.08
N GLU A 12 7.28 -13.97 14.35
CA GLU A 12 6.28 -14.56 15.20
C GLU A 12 5.15 -13.54 15.37
N LEU A 13 3.95 -13.95 15.03
CA LEU A 13 2.74 -13.14 15.17
C LEU A 13 1.92 -13.73 16.31
N TYR A 14 1.83 -12.99 17.42
CA TYR A 14 1.03 -13.38 18.57
C TYR A 14 -0.32 -12.66 18.49
N TYR A 15 -1.37 -13.44 18.32
CA TYR A 15 -2.75 -12.93 18.36
C TYR A 15 -3.49 -13.54 19.53
N SER A 16 -4.16 -12.70 20.32
CA SER A 16 -5.17 -13.20 21.23
C SER A 16 -6.47 -13.51 20.46
N PRO A 17 -7.34 -14.42 20.98
CA PRO A 17 -8.64 -14.66 20.35
C PRO A 17 -9.45 -13.38 20.12
N GLU A 18 -9.42 -12.44 21.05
CA GLU A 18 -10.13 -11.16 20.98
C GLU A 18 -9.59 -10.28 19.82
N MET A 19 -8.30 -10.37 19.52
CA MET A 19 -7.73 -9.65 18.37
C MET A 19 -8.15 -10.27 17.04
N ILE A 20 -8.50 -11.55 17.02
CA ILE A 20 -8.89 -12.29 15.81
C ILE A 20 -10.36 -12.06 15.51
N ASP A 21 -11.22 -12.05 16.52
CA ASP A 21 -12.68 -11.99 16.39
C ASP A 21 -13.20 -10.64 15.86
N GLU A 22 -12.41 -9.58 15.92
CA GLU A 22 -12.78 -8.28 15.33
C GLU A 22 -12.65 -8.27 13.80
N GLY A 23 -12.92 -9.37 13.11
CA GLY A 23 -13.03 -9.53 11.66
C GLY A 23 -11.92 -8.86 10.85
N GLN A 24 -11.63 -9.14 9.67
CA GLN A 24 -10.65 -8.50 8.77
C GLN A 24 -9.15 -8.58 9.15
N LYS A 25 -8.76 -8.83 10.42
CA LYS A 25 -7.33 -8.88 10.78
C LYS A 25 -6.63 -10.07 10.12
N TRP A 26 -7.30 -11.21 10.02
CA TRP A 26 -6.80 -12.36 9.27
C TRP A 26 -6.68 -12.07 7.78
N ASP A 27 -7.68 -11.43 7.19
CA ASP A 27 -7.70 -11.09 5.78
C ASP A 27 -6.58 -10.09 5.45
N ILE A 28 -6.38 -9.08 6.30
CA ILE A 28 -5.27 -8.11 6.18
C ILE A 28 -3.91 -8.82 6.30
N ASN A 29 -3.76 -9.78 7.20
CA ASN A 29 -2.54 -10.55 7.32
C ASN A 29 -2.29 -11.44 6.10
N ALA A 30 -3.31 -12.12 5.61
CA ALA A 30 -3.21 -12.95 4.42
C ALA A 30 -2.79 -12.12 3.20
N GLU A 31 -3.44 -10.98 2.99
CA GLU A 31 -3.10 -10.02 1.94
C GLU A 31 -1.64 -9.55 2.05
N TYR A 32 -1.23 -9.17 3.25
CA TYR A 32 0.14 -8.74 3.52
C TYR A 32 1.15 -9.86 3.25
N LEU A 33 0.89 -11.08 3.71
CA LEU A 33 1.80 -12.21 3.54
C LEU A 33 1.97 -12.58 2.06
N GLU A 34 0.90 -12.55 1.28
CA GLU A 34 0.97 -12.75 -0.16
C GLU A 34 1.77 -11.64 -0.85
N TRP A 35 1.52 -10.38 -0.47
CA TRP A 35 2.30 -9.26 -0.97
C TRP A 35 3.79 -9.41 -0.61
N ALA A 36 4.12 -9.75 0.63
CA ALA A 36 5.50 -9.93 1.08
C ALA A 36 6.18 -11.09 0.35
N LYS A 37 5.49 -12.21 0.15
CA LYS A 37 5.99 -13.36 -0.61
C LYS A 37 6.30 -12.99 -2.06
N LYS A 38 5.38 -12.29 -2.72
CA LYS A 38 5.54 -11.84 -4.11
C LYS A 38 6.73 -10.90 -4.27
N ASN A 39 6.97 -10.02 -3.30
CA ASN A 39 7.99 -8.98 -3.35
C ASN A 39 9.25 -9.33 -2.55
N TYR A 40 9.41 -10.56 -2.10
CA TYR A 40 10.52 -10.97 -1.23
C TYR A 40 11.89 -10.70 -1.86
N HIS A 41 12.04 -10.86 -3.17
CA HIS A 41 13.27 -10.59 -3.91
C HIS A 41 13.75 -9.14 -3.73
N ILE A 42 12.84 -8.18 -3.59
CA ILE A 42 13.12 -6.77 -3.29
C ILE A 42 13.31 -6.58 -1.78
N LEU A 43 12.36 -7.07 -0.98
CA LEU A 43 12.28 -6.80 0.46
C LEU A 43 13.48 -7.31 1.25
N LYS A 44 14.14 -8.38 0.82
CA LYS A 44 15.34 -8.94 1.47
C LYS A 44 16.53 -7.97 1.48
N ASN A 45 16.54 -6.94 0.63
CA ASN A 45 17.64 -5.99 0.44
C ASN A 45 17.38 -4.65 1.14
N ALA A 46 16.95 -4.67 2.39
CA ALA A 46 16.52 -3.48 3.13
C ALA A 46 17.67 -2.62 3.63
N LYS A 47 17.54 -1.31 3.49
CA LYS A 47 18.36 -0.29 4.15
C LYS A 47 17.49 0.67 4.94
N LEU A 48 17.94 1.05 6.13
CA LEU A 48 17.26 2.06 6.94
C LEU A 48 17.39 3.43 6.27
N ILE A 49 16.28 4.19 6.22
CA ILE A 49 16.23 5.60 5.84
C ILE A 49 15.68 6.44 6.99
N GLY A 50 16.09 7.71 7.05
CA GLY A 50 15.79 8.58 8.18
C GLY A 50 16.69 8.29 9.37
N THR A 51 16.12 8.29 10.55
CA THR A 51 16.84 8.06 11.82
C THR A 51 16.22 6.90 12.60
N THR A 52 16.88 6.47 13.68
CA THR A 52 16.34 5.42 14.54
C THR A 52 15.02 5.84 15.18
N PRO A 53 14.03 4.95 15.30
CA PRO A 53 12.68 5.28 15.80
C PRO A 53 12.59 5.49 17.31
N ASP A 54 13.66 5.26 18.05
CA ASP A 54 13.74 5.23 19.52
C ASP A 54 13.29 6.52 20.21
N LYS A 55 13.38 7.66 19.51
CA LYS A 55 12.94 8.98 20.02
C LYS A 55 11.73 9.54 19.29
N GLY A 56 10.91 8.68 18.72
CA GLY A 56 9.76 9.08 17.91
C GLY A 56 10.16 9.80 16.62
N ASN A 57 11.35 9.56 16.10
CA ASN A 57 11.81 10.13 14.84
C ASN A 57 11.17 9.41 13.65
N THR A 58 11.04 10.14 12.54
CA THR A 58 10.63 9.54 11.28
C THR A 58 11.70 8.59 10.76
N TYR A 59 11.27 7.44 10.28
CA TYR A 59 12.15 6.42 9.72
C TYR A 59 11.44 5.64 8.63
N GLY A 60 12.18 4.81 7.95
CA GLY A 60 11.65 3.87 6.97
C GLY A 60 12.70 2.91 6.48
N TYR A 61 12.33 2.15 5.48
CA TYR A 61 13.22 1.20 4.83
C TYR A 61 13.11 1.35 3.32
N SER A 62 14.25 1.27 2.66
CA SER A 62 14.37 1.29 1.22
C SER A 62 14.95 -0.05 0.77
N CYS A 63 14.21 -0.77 -0.05
CA CYS A 63 14.53 -2.11 -0.53
C CYS A 63 14.62 -2.08 -2.04
N TRP A 64 15.66 -2.70 -2.62
CA TRP A 64 15.89 -2.66 -4.06
C TRP A 64 16.33 -4.00 -4.62
N ASP A 65 15.83 -4.30 -5.82
CA ASP A 65 16.33 -5.39 -6.68
C ASP A 65 16.37 -4.87 -8.13
N GLY A 66 17.58 -4.58 -8.63
CA GLY A 66 17.78 -3.99 -9.95
C GLY A 66 17.05 -2.66 -10.13
N GLU A 67 16.02 -2.64 -10.95
CA GLU A 67 15.26 -1.45 -11.30
C GLU A 67 13.93 -1.31 -10.53
N GLU A 68 13.69 -2.20 -9.60
CA GLU A 68 12.50 -2.22 -8.77
C GLU A 68 12.85 -1.90 -7.32
N GLY A 69 12.08 -1.01 -6.72
CA GLY A 69 12.25 -0.60 -5.33
C GLY A 69 10.95 -0.54 -4.56
N ILE A 70 11.04 -0.78 -3.26
CA ILE A 70 9.96 -0.57 -2.30
C ILE A 70 10.50 0.32 -1.18
N ILE A 71 9.83 1.44 -0.94
CA ILE A 71 10.21 2.39 0.11
C ILE A 71 9.05 2.52 1.09
N SER A 72 9.31 2.17 2.35
CA SER A 72 8.39 2.42 3.46
C SER A 72 8.82 3.62 4.27
N MET A 73 7.84 4.33 4.82
CA MET A 73 8.04 5.52 5.66
C MET A 73 7.07 5.50 6.81
N ARG A 74 7.52 5.90 8.00
CA ARG A 74 6.68 5.97 9.19
C ARG A 74 7.02 7.17 10.06
N ASN A 75 5.98 7.78 10.61
CA ASN A 75 6.07 8.71 11.72
C ASN A 75 5.48 8.06 12.99
N PRO A 76 6.29 7.60 13.95
CA PRO A 76 5.80 6.99 15.18
C PRO A 76 5.37 8.02 16.23
N SER A 77 5.60 9.31 16.01
CA SER A 77 5.30 10.36 16.99
C SER A 77 3.85 10.82 16.98
N ALA A 78 3.47 11.56 18.02
CA ALA A 78 2.16 12.21 18.11
C ALA A 78 2.10 13.58 17.42
N SER A 79 3.16 14.01 16.74
CA SER A 79 3.23 15.27 15.99
C SER A 79 3.58 15.03 14.53
N VAL A 80 3.18 15.97 13.66
CA VAL A 80 3.56 15.96 12.25
C VAL A 80 5.09 16.09 12.14
N LYS A 81 5.70 15.27 11.31
CA LYS A 81 7.15 15.27 11.06
C LYS A 81 7.47 15.06 9.59
N THR A 82 8.66 15.46 9.20
CA THR A 82 9.18 15.29 7.84
C THR A 82 10.25 14.22 7.81
N LEU A 83 10.23 13.39 6.78
CA LEU A 83 11.29 12.47 6.40
C LEU A 83 11.90 12.95 5.09
N SER A 84 13.24 13.06 5.04
CA SER A 84 13.95 13.41 3.80
C SER A 84 15.11 12.47 3.56
N PHE A 85 15.32 12.08 2.31
CA PHE A 85 16.44 11.24 1.88
C PHE A 85 16.74 11.48 0.39
N THR A 86 17.97 11.21 -0.03
CA THR A 86 18.33 11.20 -1.45
C THR A 86 18.14 9.81 -2.03
N LEU A 87 17.52 9.72 -3.19
CA LEU A 87 17.30 8.46 -3.91
C LEU A 87 18.58 8.04 -4.64
N ASP A 88 19.51 7.44 -3.91
CA ASP A 88 20.81 7.05 -4.42
C ASP A 88 21.30 5.69 -3.86
N ARG A 89 22.56 5.35 -4.08
CA ARG A 89 23.17 4.11 -3.57
C ARG A 89 23.14 3.99 -2.04
N ASN A 90 23.08 5.11 -1.30
CA ASN A 90 23.07 5.08 0.15
C ASN A 90 21.76 4.48 0.67
N VAL A 91 20.67 4.69 -0.05
CA VAL A 91 19.38 4.05 0.20
C VAL A 91 19.17 2.76 -0.61
N GLY A 92 20.20 2.24 -1.27
CA GLY A 92 20.16 0.96 -1.98
C GLY A 92 19.79 1.04 -3.46
N ALA A 93 19.41 2.21 -3.99
CA ALA A 93 19.13 2.37 -5.40
C ALA A 93 20.41 2.17 -6.24
N ALA A 94 20.35 1.34 -7.27
CA ALA A 94 21.50 1.01 -8.09
C ALA A 94 21.95 2.20 -8.96
N GLU A 95 23.26 2.35 -9.20
CA GLU A 95 23.76 3.42 -10.09
C GLU A 95 23.31 3.26 -11.55
N SER A 96 22.93 2.06 -11.95
CA SER A 96 22.32 1.80 -13.27
C SER A 96 20.99 2.52 -13.50
N LEU A 97 20.40 3.09 -12.44
CA LEU A 97 19.19 3.93 -12.50
C LEU A 97 19.48 5.39 -12.88
N LYS A 98 20.75 5.80 -12.92
CA LYS A 98 21.13 7.16 -13.37
C LYS A 98 20.59 7.42 -14.77
N GLY A 99 19.91 8.54 -14.93
CA GLY A 99 19.27 8.92 -16.20
C GLY A 99 17.93 8.24 -16.49
N LYS A 100 17.51 7.28 -15.68
CA LYS A 100 16.20 6.64 -15.82
C LYS A 100 15.14 7.36 -15.00
N THR A 101 13.90 7.28 -15.45
CA THR A 101 12.72 7.75 -14.73
C THR A 101 12.05 6.56 -14.07
N LEU A 102 11.77 6.67 -12.80
CA LEU A 102 11.05 5.66 -12.01
C LEU A 102 9.61 6.12 -11.82
N ASN A 103 8.67 5.24 -12.10
CA ASN A 103 7.26 5.44 -11.79
C ASN A 103 7.01 5.04 -10.33
N ARG A 104 6.34 5.90 -9.57
CA ARG A 104 5.97 5.67 -8.19
C ARG A 104 4.50 5.30 -8.11
N THR A 105 4.18 4.21 -7.43
CA THR A 105 2.83 3.80 -7.07
C THR A 105 2.71 3.64 -5.56
N THR A 106 1.52 3.86 -5.02
CA THR A 106 1.27 3.77 -3.57
C THR A 106 0.74 2.39 -3.22
N ILE A 107 1.45 1.67 -2.35
CA ILE A 107 1.04 0.37 -1.81
C ILE A 107 0.21 0.56 -0.54
N LEU A 108 0.66 1.44 0.37
CA LEU A 108 0.01 1.74 1.63
C LEU A 108 0.02 3.24 1.91
N ASP A 109 -1.10 3.77 2.40
CA ASP A 109 -1.30 5.20 2.73
C ASP A 109 -2.06 5.38 4.05
N HIS A 110 -1.72 4.59 5.06
CA HIS A 110 -2.37 4.61 6.37
C HIS A 110 -2.21 5.95 7.08
N LYS A 111 -3.32 6.62 7.42
CA LYS A 111 -3.39 7.97 8.01
C LYS A 111 -2.81 9.09 7.13
N THR A 112 -2.60 8.85 5.88
CA THR A 112 -2.16 9.87 4.93
C THR A 112 -3.28 10.87 4.67
N THR A 113 -3.00 12.17 4.72
CA THR A 113 -3.98 13.25 4.49
C THR A 113 -3.83 13.91 3.13
N ASP A 114 -2.66 13.83 2.52
CA ASP A 114 -2.41 14.35 1.18
C ASP A 114 -2.82 13.33 0.11
N ALA A 115 -3.29 13.84 -1.02
CA ALA A 115 -3.67 12.98 -2.15
C ALA A 115 -2.47 12.15 -2.64
N GLN A 116 -2.64 10.85 -2.72
CA GLN A 116 -1.66 9.96 -3.31
C GLN A 116 -1.98 9.76 -4.78
N THR A 117 -1.18 10.35 -5.65
CA THR A 117 -1.29 10.16 -7.09
C THR A 117 -0.28 9.10 -7.52
N ASP A 118 -0.79 8.03 -8.10
CA ASP A 118 0.06 6.99 -8.68
C ASP A 118 0.73 7.48 -9.98
N TYR A 119 1.81 6.82 -10.35
CA TYR A 119 2.64 7.14 -11.52
C TYR A 119 3.31 8.52 -11.49
N GLN A 120 3.41 9.15 -10.33
CA GLN A 120 4.36 10.24 -10.16
C GLN A 120 5.77 9.71 -10.40
N THR A 121 6.58 10.52 -11.04
CA THR A 121 7.94 10.10 -11.41
C THR A 121 8.97 10.68 -10.45
N VAL A 122 10.00 9.89 -10.18
CA VAL A 122 11.20 10.27 -9.46
C VAL A 122 12.44 9.80 -10.23
N LYS A 123 13.60 10.37 -9.94
CA LYS A 123 14.86 10.02 -10.60
C LYS A 123 15.93 9.70 -9.57
N TYR A 124 16.91 8.92 -9.98
CA TYR A 124 18.13 8.73 -9.20
C TYR A 124 18.79 10.09 -8.95
N GLY A 125 19.13 10.37 -7.69
CA GLY A 125 19.68 11.63 -7.23
C GLY A 125 18.65 12.63 -6.72
N ASP A 126 17.36 12.42 -6.90
CA ASP A 126 16.33 13.31 -6.36
C ASP A 126 16.34 13.28 -4.83
N VAL A 127 16.19 14.44 -4.23
CA VAL A 127 15.91 14.58 -2.79
C VAL A 127 14.42 14.43 -2.59
N ILE A 128 14.04 13.36 -1.93
CA ILE A 128 12.64 13.05 -1.60
C ILE A 128 12.36 13.57 -0.20
N THR A 129 11.37 14.44 -0.07
CA THR A 129 10.91 14.98 1.21
C THR A 129 9.43 14.73 1.37
N VAL A 130 9.05 14.06 2.46
CA VAL A 130 7.67 13.66 2.74
C VAL A 130 7.26 14.14 4.12
N THR A 131 6.14 14.87 4.19
CA THR A 131 5.51 15.22 5.46
C THR A 131 4.58 14.09 5.88
N LEU A 132 4.75 13.60 7.08
CA LEU A 132 4.02 12.45 7.64
C LEU A 132 3.19 12.89 8.84
N GLN A 133 1.92 12.53 8.85
CA GLN A 133 1.00 12.76 9.96
C GLN A 133 1.36 11.91 11.20
N PRO A 134 0.83 12.22 12.40
CA PRO A 134 1.02 11.41 13.58
C PRO A 134 0.60 9.95 13.37
N GLY A 135 1.52 9.00 13.58
CA GLY A 135 1.28 7.58 13.39
C GLY A 135 1.11 7.14 11.93
N GLU A 136 1.37 8.01 10.95
CA GLU A 136 1.28 7.67 9.53
C GLU A 136 2.28 6.59 9.14
N ALA A 137 1.84 5.67 8.27
CA ALA A 137 2.67 4.73 7.52
C ALA A 137 2.35 4.84 6.03
N ARG A 138 3.38 4.99 5.22
CA ARG A 138 3.27 5.10 3.77
C ARG A 138 4.28 4.18 3.10
N ILE A 139 3.84 3.46 2.06
CA ILE A 139 4.72 2.56 1.29
C ILE A 139 4.52 2.82 -0.18
N TRP A 140 5.63 3.00 -0.88
CA TRP A 140 5.67 3.15 -2.32
C TRP A 140 6.39 1.99 -2.98
N SER A 141 5.92 1.63 -4.17
CA SER A 141 6.67 0.87 -5.17
C SER A 141 7.26 1.85 -6.18
N LEU A 142 8.48 1.58 -6.63
CA LEU A 142 9.17 2.32 -7.67
C LEU A 142 9.67 1.34 -8.73
N SER A 143 9.44 1.67 -10.01
CA SER A 143 9.92 0.84 -11.12
C SER A 143 10.15 1.69 -12.36
N THR A 144 11.13 1.31 -13.19
CA THR A 144 11.29 1.87 -14.54
C THR A 144 10.16 1.45 -15.46
N ALA A 145 9.53 0.30 -15.21
CA ALA A 145 8.33 -0.13 -15.90
C ALA A 145 7.11 0.64 -15.39
N LYS A 146 6.25 1.07 -16.32
CA LYS A 146 4.93 1.60 -15.98
C LYS A 146 3.94 0.45 -15.92
N ASP A 147 3.20 0.35 -14.83
CA ASP A 147 2.07 -0.56 -14.78
C ASP A 147 0.99 -0.09 -15.78
N THR A 148 0.57 -1.00 -16.65
CA THR A 148 -0.45 -0.77 -17.67
C THR A 148 -1.62 -1.74 -17.52
N LYS A 149 -1.61 -2.59 -16.49
CA LYS A 149 -2.71 -3.49 -16.21
C LYS A 149 -3.87 -2.72 -15.58
N ALA A 150 -5.07 -3.12 -15.92
CA ALA A 150 -6.26 -2.63 -15.22
C ALA A 150 -6.41 -3.37 -13.88
N PRO A 151 -6.95 -2.70 -12.83
CA PRO A 151 -7.29 -3.33 -11.57
C PRO A 151 -8.10 -4.61 -11.77
N GLN A 152 -7.68 -5.70 -11.13
CA GLN A 152 -8.39 -6.96 -11.18
C GLN A 152 -9.19 -7.17 -9.91
N LEU A 153 -10.44 -7.60 -10.06
CA LEU A 153 -11.29 -7.98 -8.94
C LEU A 153 -10.73 -9.26 -8.29
N THR A 154 -10.38 -9.18 -7.01
CA THR A 154 -9.84 -10.31 -6.24
C THR A 154 -10.88 -10.95 -5.33
N LEU A 155 -11.85 -10.15 -4.86
CA LEU A 155 -12.93 -10.62 -4.00
C LEU A 155 -14.21 -9.80 -4.23
N ALA A 156 -15.34 -10.51 -4.30
CA ALA A 156 -16.66 -9.92 -4.20
C ALA A 156 -17.40 -10.57 -3.04
N LYS A 157 -17.93 -9.76 -2.11
CA LYS A 157 -18.60 -10.23 -0.91
C LYS A 157 -19.87 -9.44 -0.65
N ALA A 158 -21.01 -10.11 -0.53
CA ALA A 158 -22.21 -9.49 0.02
C ALA A 158 -22.01 -9.29 1.53
N THR A 159 -22.10 -8.05 1.99
CA THR A 159 -21.94 -7.66 3.41
C THR A 159 -23.28 -7.36 4.09
N ALA A 160 -24.32 -7.13 3.29
CA ALA A 160 -25.69 -6.97 3.71
C ALA A 160 -26.64 -7.32 2.54
N ASP A 161 -27.93 -7.36 2.78
CA ASP A 161 -28.96 -7.70 1.78
C ASP A 161 -29.00 -6.74 0.59
N ASN A 162 -28.35 -5.60 0.69
CA ASN A 162 -28.30 -4.58 -0.36
C ASN A 162 -26.90 -4.00 -0.54
N THR A 163 -25.87 -4.70 -0.07
CA THR A 163 -24.49 -4.17 -0.09
C THR A 163 -23.51 -5.23 -0.53
N ILE A 164 -22.71 -4.90 -1.54
CA ILE A 164 -21.61 -5.74 -2.03
C ILE A 164 -20.30 -4.97 -1.87
N GLU A 165 -19.32 -5.57 -1.25
CA GLU A 165 -17.94 -5.07 -1.22
C GLU A 165 -17.10 -5.81 -2.28
N LEU A 166 -16.45 -5.04 -3.14
CA LEU A 166 -15.51 -5.52 -4.15
C LEU A 166 -14.09 -5.13 -3.72
N THR A 167 -13.16 -6.07 -3.74
CA THR A 167 -11.73 -5.83 -3.43
C THR A 167 -10.91 -6.04 -4.70
N PHE A 168 -9.95 -5.15 -4.94
CA PHE A 168 -9.09 -5.15 -6.11
C PHE A 168 -7.62 -5.34 -5.72
N ASP A 169 -6.82 -5.90 -6.62
CA ASP A 169 -5.38 -6.13 -6.44
C ASP A 169 -4.55 -4.84 -6.44
N GLU A 170 -5.12 -3.75 -6.99
CA GLU A 170 -4.52 -2.41 -7.02
C GLU A 170 -5.56 -1.31 -6.81
N ARG A 171 -5.14 -0.05 -6.88
CA ARG A 171 -6.03 1.12 -6.65
C ARG A 171 -6.96 1.34 -7.83
N VAL A 172 -8.24 1.47 -7.53
CA VAL A 172 -9.27 1.87 -8.48
C VAL A 172 -9.35 3.39 -8.51
N THR A 173 -9.17 3.99 -9.67
CA THR A 173 -9.29 5.43 -9.87
C THR A 173 -10.53 5.77 -10.70
N GLY A 174 -11.13 6.93 -10.43
CA GLY A 174 -12.32 7.40 -11.13
C GLY A 174 -13.62 6.99 -10.44
N THR A 175 -14.73 7.21 -11.14
CA THR A 175 -16.06 6.83 -10.65
C THR A 175 -16.36 5.40 -11.11
N PRO A 176 -16.52 4.43 -10.19
CA PRO A 176 -16.80 3.07 -10.59
C PRO A 176 -18.21 2.97 -11.18
N ALA A 177 -18.30 2.28 -12.33
CA ALA A 177 -19.55 1.82 -12.87
C ALA A 177 -19.62 0.31 -12.76
N ALA A 178 -20.68 -0.22 -12.19
CA ALA A 178 -20.85 -1.66 -11.99
C ALA A 178 -22.28 -2.08 -12.30
N THR A 179 -22.42 -3.31 -12.76
CA THR A 179 -23.70 -3.99 -12.92
C THR A 179 -23.71 -5.26 -12.08
N VAL A 180 -24.84 -5.53 -11.45
CA VAL A 180 -25.06 -6.75 -10.67
C VAL A 180 -26.25 -7.47 -11.30
N SER A 181 -26.06 -8.73 -11.66
CA SER A 181 -27.16 -9.54 -12.21
C SER A 181 -28.24 -9.70 -11.17
N GLY A 182 -29.49 -9.41 -11.54
CA GLY A 182 -30.64 -9.54 -10.65
C GLY A 182 -30.83 -8.40 -9.64
N ALA A 183 -30.02 -7.35 -9.67
CA ALA A 183 -30.17 -6.19 -8.78
C ALA A 183 -29.76 -4.87 -9.45
N ASN A 184 -30.43 -3.77 -9.07
CA ASN A 184 -30.06 -2.43 -9.54
C ASN A 184 -29.00 -1.84 -8.63
N VAL A 185 -27.86 -1.42 -9.18
CA VAL A 185 -26.86 -0.63 -8.44
C VAL A 185 -27.33 0.81 -8.34
N THR A 186 -27.53 1.28 -7.12
CA THR A 186 -28.00 2.65 -6.83
C THR A 186 -26.85 3.58 -6.45
N LYS A 187 -25.75 3.03 -5.93
CA LYS A 187 -24.56 3.78 -5.52
C LYS A 187 -23.32 2.92 -5.64
N ALA A 188 -22.18 3.54 -5.99
CA ALA A 188 -20.87 2.91 -5.94
C ALA A 188 -19.89 3.89 -5.30
N GLU A 189 -19.22 3.47 -4.24
CA GLU A 189 -18.27 4.30 -3.47
C GLU A 189 -16.92 3.62 -3.40
N VAL A 190 -15.87 4.37 -3.73
CA VAL A 190 -14.49 3.93 -3.57
C VAL A 190 -14.05 4.20 -2.14
N SER A 191 -13.44 3.22 -1.50
CA SER A 191 -12.85 3.36 -0.16
C SER A 191 -11.70 4.39 -0.14
N ALA A 192 -11.36 4.90 1.04
CA ALA A 192 -10.27 5.86 1.20
C ALA A 192 -8.91 5.34 0.67
N ASN A 193 -8.64 4.04 0.79
CA ASN A 193 -7.44 3.41 0.24
C ASN A 193 -7.54 3.06 -1.25
N GLN A 194 -8.69 3.32 -1.87
CA GLN A 194 -8.99 3.07 -3.28
C GLN A 194 -8.87 1.61 -3.74
N ARG A 195 -8.77 0.64 -2.83
CA ARG A 195 -8.68 -0.78 -3.17
C ARG A 195 -9.99 -1.53 -3.04
N LYS A 196 -11.01 -0.87 -2.47
CA LYS A 196 -12.35 -1.43 -2.32
C LYS A 196 -13.39 -0.51 -2.94
N VAL A 197 -14.41 -1.13 -3.50
CA VAL A 197 -15.62 -0.44 -3.98
C VAL A 197 -16.82 -1.04 -3.28
N THR A 198 -17.59 -0.19 -2.60
CA THR A 198 -18.87 -0.59 -2.00
C THR A 198 -19.99 -0.26 -2.95
N LEU A 199 -20.74 -1.26 -3.36
CA LEU A 199 -21.96 -1.11 -4.16
C LEU A 199 -23.17 -1.17 -3.24
N THR A 200 -24.03 -0.16 -3.33
CA THR A 200 -25.39 -0.24 -2.78
C THR A 200 -26.35 -0.65 -3.89
N THR A 201 -27.13 -1.68 -3.64
CA THR A 201 -28.04 -2.28 -4.63
C THR A 201 -29.49 -2.25 -4.13
N SER A 202 -30.44 -2.57 -4.99
CA SER A 202 -31.73 -3.10 -4.53
C SER A 202 -31.51 -4.40 -3.75
N THR A 203 -32.48 -4.83 -2.95
CA THR A 203 -32.38 -6.06 -2.17
C THR A 203 -31.90 -7.24 -3.05
N LEU A 204 -30.86 -7.90 -2.60
CA LEU A 204 -30.31 -9.09 -3.25
C LEU A 204 -31.19 -10.28 -2.92
N SER A 205 -31.55 -11.07 -3.92
CA SER A 205 -32.23 -12.34 -3.70
C SER A 205 -31.22 -13.49 -3.52
N ALA A 206 -31.55 -14.49 -2.73
CA ALA A 206 -30.70 -15.68 -2.59
C ALA A 206 -30.43 -16.32 -3.97
N GLY A 207 -29.16 -16.41 -4.37
CA GLY A 207 -28.75 -16.95 -5.68
C GLY A 207 -28.52 -15.92 -6.77
N SER A 208 -28.57 -14.62 -6.45
CA SER A 208 -28.16 -13.54 -7.38
C SER A 208 -26.65 -13.33 -7.38
#